data_74c96ec42e93fbffa0bc5879dfcbdb93
#
_entry.id   74c96ec42e93fbffa0bc5879dfcbdb93
#
_cell.length_a   1.000
_cell.length_b   1.000
_cell.length_c   1.000
_cell.angle_alpha   90.00
_cell.angle_beta   90.00
_cell.angle_gamma   90.00
#
_symmetry.space_group_name_H-M   'P 1'
#
loop_
_entity.id
_entity.type
_entity.pdbx_description
1 polymer ?
#
loop_
_entity_poly.entity_id
_entity_poly.type
_entity_poly.pdbx_seq_one_letter_code
_entity_poly.pdbx_strand_id
1 'polypeptide(L)'
;MVDPAVSADSAAQQPQQPHQPQQLVFVYGSLKRGMANHQRLAGAHFAGAAQLGGLHLYDLGPFPMAVATDDPAAVLQGEVYGVDAAQLAELDRFEGVPRLYARQRHQLSDGRCVWVYVGRSQQVRHVQRITSWPPASDHTRPAPGPATRR
;
A
#
# COMPACT_ATOMS: atom_id res chain seq x y z
N MET A 1 -14.70 44.27 -5.73
CA MET A 1 -14.54 44.00 -5.83
C MET A 1 -14.11 43.37 -5.69
N VAL A 2 -14.20 43.19 -5.72
CA VAL A 2 -13.86 42.53 -5.69
C VAL A 2 -13.49 42.00 -5.59
N ASP A 3 -13.60 41.76 -5.59
CA ASP A 3 -13.32 41.15 -5.59
C ASP A 3 -12.87 40.61 -5.51
N PRO A 4 -12.98 40.85 -5.47
CA PRO A 4 -12.53 40.15 -5.48
C PRO A 4 -12.01 39.40 -5.51
N ALA A 5 -12.17 39.48 -5.49
CA ALA A 5 -11.74 38.87 -5.50
C ALA A 5 -11.25 38.16 -5.41
N VAL A 6 -11.41 38.21 -5.39
CA VAL A 6 -10.99 37.74 -5.24
C VAL A 6 -10.49 37.09 -5.19
N SER A 7 -10.58 37.01 -5.25
CA SER A 7 -10.15 36.40 -5.19
C SER A 7 -9.63 35.74 -5.25
N ALA A 8 -9.60 35.76 -5.39
CA ALA A 8 -9.13 35.06 -5.40
C ALA A 8 -8.60 34.45 -5.40
N ASP A 9 -8.70 34.51 -5.46
CA ASP A 9 -8.23 33.97 -5.39
C ASP A 9 -7.75 33.33 -5.23
N SER A 10 -7.91 33.29 -5.08
CA SER A 10 -7.52 32.76 -4.89
C SER A 10 -7.04 32.03 -4.98
N ALA A 11 -7.08 31.97 -5.17
CA ALA A 11 -6.70 31.31 -5.24
C ALA A 11 -6.05 30.76 -5.38
N ALA A 12 -5.91 30.69 -5.34
CA ALA A 12 -5.26 30.37 -5.48
C ALA A 12 -4.70 29.94 -5.15
N GLN A 13 -4.88 29.82 -4.93
CA GLN A 13 -4.39 29.49 -4.62
C GLN A 13 -4.04 28.62 -4.38
N GLN A 14 -4.32 28.36 -4.52
CA GLN A 14 -4.09 27.54 -4.40
C GLN A 14 -3.65 26.66 -4.69
N PRO A 15 -3.21 26.65 -4.62
CA PRO A 15 -2.90 25.73 -4.91
C PRO A 15 -2.92 24.85 -5.08
N GLN A 16 -2.97 24.63 -5.17
CA GLN A 16 -3.01 23.84 -5.21
C GLN A 16 -3.68 23.14 -5.18
N GLN A 17 -4.23 23.16 -5.17
CA GLN A 17 -4.81 22.55 -5.04
C GLN A 17 -5.24 21.71 -5.48
N PRO A 18 -5.23 21.37 -4.92
CA PRO A 18 -5.55 20.17 -5.48
C PRO A 18 -6.83 20.12 -6.12
N HIS A 19 -6.87 20.23 -7.18
CA HIS A 19 -7.93 20.14 -7.95
C HIS A 19 -8.40 18.78 -8.07
N GLN A 20 -7.52 17.83 -7.80
CA GLN A 20 -7.88 16.45 -7.77
C GLN A 20 -7.76 16.00 -6.37
N PRO A 21 -8.81 15.42 -5.77
CA PRO A 21 -8.69 14.84 -4.46
C PRO A 21 -7.65 13.74 -4.52
N GLN A 22 -6.83 13.65 -3.52
CA GLN A 22 -5.89 12.56 -3.45
C GLN A 22 -6.61 11.28 -3.08
N GLN A 23 -6.17 10.19 -3.69
CA GLN A 23 -6.62 8.86 -3.34
C GLN A 23 -5.65 8.28 -2.34
N LEU A 24 -6.15 7.54 -1.36
CA LEU A 24 -5.28 6.89 -0.38
C LEU A 24 -5.03 5.46 -0.80
N VAL A 25 -3.76 5.05 -0.73
CA VAL A 25 -3.33 3.69 -1.05
C VAL A 25 -2.64 3.11 0.18
N PHE A 26 -3.03 1.90 0.55
CA PHE A 26 -2.41 1.16 1.64
C PHE A 26 -1.41 0.19 1.03
N VAL A 27 -0.14 0.33 1.40
CA VAL A 27 0.92 -0.52 0.87
C VAL A 27 1.50 -1.37 1.99
N TYR A 28 1.75 -2.65 1.70
CA TYR A 28 2.16 -3.61 2.72
C TYR A 28 3.41 -4.39 2.34
N GLY A 29 3.99 -4.12 1.19
CA GLY A 29 5.12 -4.89 0.69
C GLY A 29 6.23 -4.01 0.17
N SER A 30 6.64 -4.25 -1.06
CA SER A 30 7.84 -3.63 -1.62
C SER A 30 7.71 -2.13 -1.86
N LEU A 31 6.50 -1.59 -1.79
CA LEU A 31 6.28 -0.15 -1.92
C LEU A 31 6.50 0.61 -0.61
N LYS A 32 6.60 -0.08 0.52
CA LYS A 32 6.80 0.59 1.81
C LYS A 32 8.16 1.28 1.85
N ARG A 33 8.30 2.25 2.75
CA ARG A 33 9.57 2.94 2.95
C ARG A 33 10.68 1.95 3.25
N GLY A 34 11.82 2.14 2.64
CA GLY A 34 12.96 1.26 2.80
C GLY A 34 12.93 0.01 1.96
N MET A 35 11.85 -0.23 1.22
CA MET A 35 11.73 -1.42 0.39
C MET A 35 12.11 -1.11 -1.05
N ALA A 36 12.27 -2.16 -1.83
CA ALA A 36 12.88 -2.10 -3.16
C ALA A 36 12.16 -1.18 -4.13
N ASN A 37 10.83 -1.06 -4.02
CA ASN A 37 10.05 -0.31 -4.99
C ASN A 37 9.45 0.98 -4.43
N HIS A 38 9.95 1.44 -3.29
CA HIS A 38 9.40 2.62 -2.66
C HIS A 38 9.48 3.86 -3.55
N GLN A 39 10.49 3.93 -4.44
CA GLN A 39 10.61 5.09 -5.33
C GLN A 39 9.41 5.28 -6.25
N ARG A 40 8.59 4.25 -6.44
CA ARG A 40 7.37 4.40 -7.23
C ARG A 40 6.34 5.28 -6.55
N LEU A 41 6.54 5.58 -5.28
CA LEU A 41 5.69 6.50 -4.52
C LEU A 41 6.33 7.88 -4.38
N ALA A 42 7.36 8.18 -5.17
CA ALA A 42 8.03 9.48 -5.11
C ALA A 42 6.99 10.58 -5.33
N GLY A 43 7.01 11.58 -4.48
CA GLY A 43 6.06 12.68 -4.53
C GLY A 43 4.72 12.41 -3.86
N ALA A 44 4.44 11.19 -3.46
CA ALA A 44 3.21 10.88 -2.74
C ALA A 44 3.29 11.39 -1.30
N HIS A 45 2.15 11.71 -0.74
CA HIS A 45 2.07 12.19 0.63
C HIS A 45 1.98 11.02 1.59
N PHE A 46 2.93 10.89 2.50
CA PHE A 46 2.90 9.86 3.53
C PHE A 46 1.84 10.20 4.57
N ALA A 47 0.84 9.35 4.71
CA ALA A 47 -0.29 9.59 5.58
C ALA A 47 -0.29 8.68 6.83
N GLY A 48 0.87 8.06 7.12
CA GLY A 48 1.06 7.33 8.36
C GLY A 48 1.08 5.83 8.21
N ALA A 49 1.56 5.17 9.24
CA ALA A 49 1.45 3.72 9.35
C ALA A 49 0.02 3.37 9.72
N ALA A 50 -0.44 2.18 9.33
CA ALA A 50 -1.81 1.78 9.58
C ALA A 50 -1.93 0.26 9.61
N GLN A 51 -3.07 -0.19 10.10
CA GLN A 51 -3.43 -1.60 10.11
C GLN A 51 -4.73 -1.79 9.39
N LEU A 52 -4.85 -2.91 8.68
CA LEU A 52 -6.03 -3.21 7.91
C LEU A 52 -6.46 -4.65 8.19
N GLY A 53 -7.70 -4.83 8.60
CA GLY A 53 -8.25 -6.16 8.85
C GLY A 53 -8.78 -6.79 7.58
N GLY A 54 -9.09 -8.08 7.67
CA GLY A 54 -9.77 -8.79 6.59
C GLY A 54 -8.87 -9.33 5.50
N LEU A 55 -7.56 -9.30 5.70
CA LEU A 55 -6.59 -9.80 4.73
C LEU A 55 -5.54 -10.65 5.42
N HIS A 56 -5.21 -11.77 4.80
CA HIS A 56 -4.02 -12.56 5.17
C HIS A 56 -2.90 -12.25 4.19
N LEU A 57 -1.66 -12.35 4.64
CA LEU A 57 -0.49 -12.06 3.84
C LEU A 57 0.28 -13.32 3.54
N TYR A 58 0.74 -13.44 2.30
CA TYR A 58 1.47 -14.62 1.82
C TYR A 58 2.80 -14.21 1.21
N ASP A 59 3.80 -15.04 1.41
CA ASP A 59 5.17 -14.79 0.96
C ASP A 59 5.40 -15.44 -0.40
N LEU A 60 5.40 -14.67 -1.46
CA LEU A 60 5.68 -15.17 -2.81
C LEU A 60 7.16 -15.11 -3.16
N GLY A 61 8.01 -14.76 -2.18
CA GLY A 61 9.44 -14.65 -2.39
C GLY A 61 9.84 -13.21 -2.66
N PRO A 62 9.85 -12.79 -3.92
CA PRO A 62 10.26 -11.41 -4.23
C PRO A 62 9.28 -10.37 -3.73
N PHE A 63 8.04 -10.75 -3.49
CA PHE A 63 7.01 -9.82 -3.02
C PHE A 63 5.93 -10.59 -2.28
N PRO A 64 5.15 -9.89 -1.44
CA PRO A 64 4.04 -10.52 -0.74
C PRO A 64 2.74 -10.31 -1.49
N MET A 65 1.73 -11.09 -1.13
CA MET A 65 0.40 -10.94 -1.69
C MET A 65 -0.63 -11.04 -0.57
N ALA A 66 -1.48 -10.04 -0.45
CA ALA A 66 -2.59 -10.06 0.49
C ALA A 66 -3.82 -10.65 -0.18
N VAL A 67 -4.57 -11.45 0.57
CA VAL A 67 -5.76 -12.13 0.05
C VAL A 67 -6.87 -12.00 1.10
N ALA A 68 -8.08 -11.74 0.64
CA ALA A 68 -9.23 -11.55 1.52
C ALA A 68 -9.50 -12.80 2.36
N THR A 69 -9.89 -12.59 3.60
CA THR A 69 -10.22 -13.69 4.53
C THR A 69 -11.33 -13.24 5.46
N ASP A 70 -12.09 -14.21 5.95
CA ASP A 70 -13.11 -13.98 6.98
C ASP A 70 -12.54 -14.08 8.39
N ASP A 71 -11.27 -14.37 8.54
CA ASP A 71 -10.63 -14.53 9.83
C ASP A 71 -10.67 -13.20 10.59
N PRO A 72 -11.39 -13.11 11.72
CA PRO A 72 -11.48 -11.85 12.45
C PRO A 72 -10.16 -11.43 13.09
N ALA A 73 -9.21 -12.36 13.23
CA ALA A 73 -7.90 -12.04 13.78
C ALA A 73 -6.92 -11.54 12.74
N ALA A 74 -7.28 -11.57 11.46
CA ALA A 74 -6.37 -11.16 10.40
C ALA A 74 -6.16 -9.66 10.44
N VAL A 75 -4.91 -9.23 10.58
CA VAL A 75 -4.52 -7.83 10.60
C VAL A 75 -3.25 -7.67 9.78
N LEU A 76 -3.26 -6.72 8.87
CA LEU A 76 -2.15 -6.46 7.98
C LEU A 76 -1.53 -5.12 8.35
N GLN A 77 -0.21 -5.09 8.54
CA GLN A 77 0.52 -3.87 8.85
C GLN A 77 0.98 -3.21 7.55
N GLY A 78 0.87 -1.91 7.46
CA GLY A 78 1.31 -1.20 6.28
C GLY A 78 1.42 0.29 6.47
N GLU A 79 1.50 0.98 5.34
CA GLU A 79 1.64 2.43 5.28
C GLU A 79 0.63 2.99 4.32
N VAL A 80 0.16 4.21 4.59
CA VAL A 80 -0.83 4.88 3.76
C VAL A 80 -0.19 6.05 3.04
N TYR A 81 -0.44 6.18 1.75
CA TYR A 81 0.07 7.27 0.93
C TYR A 81 -1.06 7.91 0.14
N GLY A 82 -1.02 9.23 0.05
CA GLY A 82 -1.93 9.97 -0.83
C GLY A 82 -1.32 10.10 -2.20
N VAL A 83 -2.05 9.69 -3.21
CA VAL A 83 -1.58 9.71 -4.60
C VAL A 83 -2.62 10.39 -5.48
N ASP A 84 -2.17 10.96 -6.59
CA ASP A 84 -3.10 11.50 -7.57
C ASP A 84 -3.51 10.40 -8.56
N ALA A 85 -4.42 10.75 -9.46
CA ALA A 85 -4.95 9.78 -10.41
C ALA A 85 -3.87 9.20 -11.33
N ALA A 86 -2.92 10.04 -11.74
CA ALA A 86 -1.84 9.58 -12.63
C ALA A 86 -0.94 8.59 -11.91
N GLN A 87 -0.60 8.88 -10.66
CA GLN A 87 0.24 7.98 -9.88
C GLN A 87 -0.47 6.67 -9.59
N LEU A 88 -1.78 6.74 -9.31
CA LEU A 88 -2.56 5.53 -9.08
C LEU A 88 -2.57 4.64 -10.31
N ALA A 89 -2.70 5.24 -11.51
CA ALA A 89 -2.64 4.48 -12.76
C ALA A 89 -1.28 3.81 -12.95
N GLU A 90 -0.20 4.49 -12.57
CA GLU A 90 1.12 3.91 -12.63
C GLU A 90 1.26 2.72 -11.69
N LEU A 91 0.72 2.84 -10.50
CA LEU A 91 0.74 1.73 -9.54
C LEU A 91 -0.07 0.55 -10.07
N ASP A 92 -1.22 0.81 -10.68
CA ASP A 92 -2.01 -0.27 -11.30
C ASP A 92 -1.19 -1.05 -12.32
N ARG A 93 -0.42 -0.35 -13.13
CA ARG A 93 0.42 -1.01 -14.13
C ARG A 93 1.53 -1.81 -13.46
N PHE A 94 2.17 -1.23 -12.46
CA PHE A 94 3.23 -1.91 -11.74
C PHE A 94 2.71 -3.19 -11.07
N GLU A 95 1.52 -3.14 -10.49
CA GLU A 95 0.95 -4.28 -9.80
C GLU A 95 0.30 -5.29 -10.74
N GLY A 96 0.27 -4.98 -12.03
CA GLY A 96 -0.28 -5.91 -13.00
C GLY A 96 -1.78 -6.11 -12.90
N VAL A 97 -2.49 -5.03 -12.56
CA VAL A 97 -3.95 -5.06 -12.48
C VAL A 97 -4.55 -5.25 -13.86
N PRO A 98 -5.52 -6.11 -14.04
CA PRO A 98 -6.20 -6.93 -13.04
C PRO A 98 -5.71 -8.37 -12.93
N ARG A 99 -4.64 -8.72 -13.63
CA ARG A 99 -4.23 -10.12 -13.73
C ARG A 99 -3.49 -10.62 -12.50
N LEU A 100 -2.44 -9.90 -12.09
CA LEU A 100 -1.65 -10.33 -10.95
C LEU A 100 -2.32 -9.92 -9.65
N TYR A 101 -2.66 -8.64 -9.53
CA TYR A 101 -3.40 -8.10 -8.40
C TYR A 101 -4.68 -7.45 -8.89
N ALA A 102 -5.66 -7.37 -8.00
CA ALA A 102 -6.83 -6.53 -8.19
C ALA A 102 -6.74 -5.36 -7.21
N ARG A 103 -7.17 -4.20 -7.62
CA ARG A 103 -7.21 -3.04 -6.73
C ARG A 103 -8.58 -2.97 -6.10
N GLN A 104 -8.65 -3.08 -4.77
CA GLN A 104 -9.91 -3.11 -4.03
C GLN A 104 -9.93 -2.00 -3.01
N ARG A 105 -11.14 -1.55 -2.69
CA ARG A 105 -11.34 -0.53 -1.67
C ARG A 105 -11.61 -1.19 -0.33
N HIS A 106 -10.90 -0.74 0.68
CA HIS A 106 -11.06 -1.23 2.05
C HIS A 106 -11.13 -0.05 2.99
N GLN A 107 -11.65 -0.29 4.20
CA GLN A 107 -11.75 0.76 5.20
C GLN A 107 -10.81 0.45 6.35
N LEU A 108 -10.01 1.43 6.74
CA LEU A 108 -9.14 1.32 7.90
C LEU A 108 -9.98 1.42 9.18
N SER A 109 -9.39 0.99 10.29
CA SER A 109 -10.10 1.06 11.58
C SER A 109 -10.45 2.49 11.97
N ASP A 110 -9.73 3.49 11.46
CA ASP A 110 -10.04 4.89 11.75
C ASP A 110 -11.08 5.49 10.80
N GLY A 111 -11.66 4.67 9.92
CA GLY A 111 -12.72 5.11 9.04
C GLY A 111 -12.29 5.54 7.65
N ARG A 112 -10.99 5.76 7.42
CA ARG A 112 -10.53 6.17 6.10
C ARG A 112 -10.66 5.01 5.12
N CYS A 113 -11.03 5.34 3.87
CA CYS A 113 -11.09 4.35 2.79
C CYS A 113 -9.79 4.39 2.02
N VAL A 114 -9.26 3.22 1.73
CA VAL A 114 -7.98 3.08 1.03
C VAL A 114 -8.12 2.10 -0.11
N TRP A 115 -7.27 2.25 -1.14
CA TRP A 115 -7.09 1.25 -2.17
C TRP A 115 -6.01 0.27 -1.72
N VAL A 116 -6.22 -1.00 -1.99
CA VAL A 116 -5.27 -2.07 -1.64
C VAL A 116 -5.15 -3.01 -2.82
N TYR A 117 -3.94 -3.44 -3.12
CA TYR A 117 -3.70 -4.41 -4.19
C TYR A 117 -3.74 -5.80 -3.57
N VAL A 118 -4.69 -6.62 -4.01
CA VAL A 118 -4.93 -7.94 -3.42
C VAL A 118 -4.89 -9.01 -4.50
N GLY A 119 -4.51 -10.21 -4.09
CA GLY A 119 -4.54 -11.36 -4.97
C GLY A 119 -5.77 -12.23 -4.71
N ARG A 120 -5.79 -13.39 -5.34
CA ARG A 120 -6.86 -14.37 -5.19
C ARG A 120 -6.34 -15.59 -4.45
N SER A 121 -7.23 -16.28 -3.78
CA SER A 121 -6.83 -17.45 -2.98
C SER A 121 -6.14 -18.54 -3.80
N GLN A 122 -6.51 -18.71 -5.08
CA GLN A 122 -5.85 -19.72 -5.88
C GLN A 122 -4.39 -19.41 -6.15
N GLN A 123 -4.00 -18.13 -6.12
CA GLN A 123 -2.62 -17.72 -6.37
C GLN A 123 -1.69 -18.08 -5.23
N VAL A 124 -2.24 -18.29 -4.03
CA VAL A 124 -1.44 -18.52 -2.82
C VAL A 124 -1.71 -19.87 -2.19
N ARG A 125 -2.29 -20.80 -2.95
CA ARG A 125 -2.78 -22.08 -2.40
C ARG A 125 -1.72 -22.85 -1.62
N HIS A 126 -0.50 -22.85 -2.09
CA HIS A 126 0.60 -23.58 -1.45
C HIS A 126 1.69 -22.67 -0.94
N VAL A 127 1.35 -21.42 -0.70
CA VAL A 127 2.32 -20.39 -0.31
C VAL A 127 2.24 -20.18 1.19
N GLN A 128 3.38 -19.95 1.80
CA GLN A 128 3.45 -19.75 3.25
C GLN A 128 2.80 -18.42 3.64
N ARG A 129 1.95 -18.50 4.66
CA ARG A 129 1.35 -17.29 5.24
C ARG A 129 2.33 -16.64 6.20
N ILE A 130 2.37 -15.30 6.18
CA ILE A 130 3.23 -14.51 7.03
C ILE A 130 2.40 -13.41 7.67
N THR A 131 2.97 -12.70 8.63
CA THR A 131 2.25 -11.63 9.32
C THR A 131 2.72 -10.24 8.92
N SER A 132 3.90 -10.15 8.35
CA SER A 132 4.43 -8.87 7.86
C SER A 132 5.45 -9.13 6.79
N TRP A 133 5.75 -8.12 6.01
CA TRP A 133 6.75 -8.19 4.95
C TRP A 133 7.85 -7.16 5.21
N PRO A 134 9.10 -7.53 5.16
CA PRO A 134 9.59 -8.91 5.01
C PRO A 134 9.28 -9.73 6.24
N PRO A 135 9.29 -11.08 6.11
CA PRO A 135 8.98 -11.94 7.26
C PRO A 135 9.93 -11.73 8.42
N ALA A 136 9.38 -11.69 9.62
CA ALA A 136 10.18 -11.45 10.81
C ALA A 136 11.21 -12.54 11.04
N SER A 137 10.89 -13.77 10.65
CA SER A 137 11.82 -14.88 10.86
C SER A 137 13.15 -14.67 10.15
N ASP A 138 13.15 -13.87 9.09
CA ASP A 138 14.40 -13.60 8.39
C ASP A 138 15.36 -12.81 9.23
N HIS A 139 14.87 -12.08 10.20
CA HIS A 139 15.73 -11.27 11.03
C HIS A 139 16.44 -12.10 12.09
N THR A 140 15.82 -13.16 12.50
CA THR A 140 16.40 -13.94 13.58
C THR A 140 17.48 -14.89 13.14
N ARG A 141 17.55 -15.13 11.82
CA ARG A 141 18.58 -15.98 11.33
C ARG A 141 19.81 -15.26 11.22
N PRO A 142 20.66 -15.47 11.77
CA PRO A 142 21.85 -14.67 11.64
C PRO A 142 22.83 -15.17 10.67
N ALA A 143 22.05 -15.57 10.75
CA ALA A 143 22.42 -15.78 10.38
C ALA A 143 22.99 -16.32 9.97
N PRO A 144 22.98 -16.52 9.78
CA PRO A 144 23.56 -17.04 9.60
C PRO A 144 24.09 -17.13 9.23
N GLY A 145 23.73 -17.21 9.17
CA GLY A 145 24.17 -17.16 9.08
C GLY A 145 24.75 -17.39 8.83
N PRO A 146 25.19 -17.62 8.90
CA PRO A 146 25.66 -17.79 8.71
C PRO A 146 25.91 -18.26 8.32
N ALA A 147 25.68 -18.40 8.25
CA ALA A 147 25.63 -18.59 8.03
C ALA A 147 25.48 -19.09 7.61
N THR A 148 25.22 -19.38 7.52
CA THR A 148 24.88 -19.52 7.35
C THR A 148 24.77 -19.97 6.80
N ARG A 149 24.59 -20.57 6.76
CA ARG A 149 24.35 -20.57 6.36
C ARG A 149 24.31 -21.03 5.94
N ARG A 150 24.07 -21.53 5.71
CA ARG A 150 23.76 -21.54 5.48
C ARG A 150 23.67 -21.47 4.88
#